data_98aa10acf080b18fcf12c284b566f692
#
_entry.id   98aa10acf080b18fcf12c284b566f692
#
_cell.length_a   1.000
_cell.length_b   1.000
_cell.length_c   1.000
_cell.angle_alpha   90.00
_cell.angle_beta   90.00
_cell.angle_gamma   90.00
#
_symmetry.space_group_name_H-M   'P 1'
#
loop_
_entity.id
_entity.type
_entity.pdbx_description
1 polymer ?
#
loop_
_entity_poly.entity_id
_entity_poly.type
_entity_poly.pdbx_seq_one_letter_code
_entity_poly.pdbx_strand_id
1 'polypeptide(L)'
;VIEFYVDKNLRENTSFLNNKKRLVINSDFFLQPKEVTFRAFSESLKLIGEKYYSVRGKKLEKIIREVENNRLNRATLGGCIIEKVNQSIIISKEP
;
A
#
# COMPACT_ATOMS: atom_id res chain seq x y z
N VAL A 1 -7.32 17.51 -7.67
CA VAL A 1 -7.54 16.54 -8.74
C VAL A 1 -6.80 15.25 -8.47
N ILE A 2 -5.56 15.32 -7.99
CA ILE A 2 -4.81 14.12 -7.66
C ILE A 2 -5.48 13.31 -6.54
N GLU A 3 -6.08 13.97 -5.57
CA GLU A 3 -6.80 13.30 -4.50
C GLU A 3 -7.96 12.45 -5.02
N PHE A 4 -8.61 12.90 -6.07
CA PHE A 4 -9.67 12.13 -6.71
C PHE A 4 -9.13 10.76 -7.19
N TYR A 5 -7.98 10.77 -7.85
CA TYR A 5 -7.39 9.54 -8.38
C TYR A 5 -6.81 8.66 -7.29
N VAL A 6 -6.29 9.26 -6.21
CA VAL A 6 -5.83 8.51 -5.04
C VAL A 6 -7.02 7.77 -4.41
N ASP A 7 -8.12 8.48 -4.18
CA ASP A 7 -9.32 7.87 -3.59
C ASP A 7 -9.90 6.80 -4.49
N LYS A 8 -9.93 7.04 -5.79
CA LYS A 8 -10.41 6.07 -6.77
C LYS A 8 -9.57 4.79 -6.73
N ASN A 9 -8.25 4.95 -6.71
CA ASN A 9 -7.33 3.80 -6.64
C ASN A 9 -7.56 2.99 -5.36
N LEU A 10 -7.72 3.67 -4.24
CA LEU A 10 -8.00 2.99 -2.97
C LEU A 10 -9.33 2.24 -3.02
N ARG A 11 -10.39 2.86 -3.54
CA ARG A 11 -11.71 2.22 -3.59
C ARG A 11 -11.76 1.04 -4.54
N GLU A 12 -11.11 1.14 -5.69
CA GLU A 12 -11.22 0.13 -6.74
C GLU A 12 -10.22 -1.01 -6.60
N ASN A 13 -9.07 -0.73 -6.00
CA ASN A 13 -7.95 -1.66 -6.02
C ASN A 13 -7.50 -2.14 -4.65
N THR A 14 -8.27 -1.83 -3.60
CA THR A 14 -7.99 -2.36 -2.26
C THR A 14 -9.27 -2.89 -1.62
N SER A 15 -9.10 -3.81 -0.69
CA SER A 15 -10.21 -4.39 0.09
C SER A 15 -9.72 -4.69 1.50
N PHE A 16 -10.60 -4.50 2.48
CA PHE A 16 -10.29 -4.85 3.86
C PHE A 16 -10.60 -6.31 4.14
N LEU A 17 -9.79 -6.93 4.99
CA LEU A 17 -10.00 -8.27 5.53
C LEU A 17 -9.93 -8.21 7.05
N ASN A 18 -10.46 -9.26 7.71
CA ASN A 18 -10.37 -9.43 9.17
C ASN A 18 -10.82 -8.20 9.95
N ASN A 19 -12.06 -7.74 9.71
CA ASN A 19 -12.61 -6.57 10.39
C ASN A 19 -11.71 -5.34 10.25
N LYS A 20 -11.22 -5.11 9.03
CA LYS A 20 -10.39 -3.95 8.68
C LYS A 20 -8.99 -3.98 9.30
N LYS A 21 -8.53 -5.15 9.73
CA LYS A 21 -7.16 -5.29 10.27
C LYS A 21 -6.12 -5.56 9.19
N ARG A 22 -6.55 -5.99 8.03
CA ARG A 22 -5.68 -6.22 6.88
C ARG A 22 -6.24 -5.56 5.66
N LEU A 23 -5.36 -5.13 4.78
CA LEU A 23 -5.72 -4.52 3.51
C LEU A 23 -5.10 -5.35 2.40
N VAL A 24 -5.93 -5.75 1.43
CA VAL A 24 -5.46 -6.46 0.24
C VAL A 24 -5.42 -5.46 -0.91
N ILE A 25 -4.28 -5.42 -1.61
CA ILE A 25 -4.05 -4.54 -2.73
C ILE A 25 -3.85 -5.39 -3.98
N ASN A 26 -4.64 -5.15 -5.03
CA ASN A 26 -4.50 -5.89 -6.28
C ASN A 26 -3.41 -5.27 -7.17
N SER A 27 -3.07 -5.95 -8.28
CA SER A 27 -2.00 -5.51 -9.16
C SER A 27 -2.31 -4.22 -9.91
N ASP A 28 -3.58 -3.93 -10.17
CA ASP A 28 -3.98 -2.71 -10.88
C ASP A 28 -3.66 -1.45 -10.08
N PHE A 29 -3.55 -1.58 -8.77
CA PHE A 29 -3.15 -0.47 -7.90
C PHE A 29 -1.82 0.15 -8.36
N PHE A 30 -0.90 -0.68 -8.82
CA PHE A 30 0.44 -0.25 -9.21
C PHE A 30 0.55 0.15 -10.68
N LEU A 31 -0.56 0.09 -11.43
CA LEU A 31 -0.60 0.53 -12.82
C LEU A 31 -0.95 2.01 -12.97
N GLN A 32 -1.24 2.68 -11.87
CA GLN A 32 -1.61 4.08 -11.86
C GLN A 32 -0.39 4.99 -12.03
N PRO A 33 -0.58 6.27 -12.36
CA PRO A 33 0.54 7.20 -12.38
C PRO A 33 1.31 7.17 -11.07
N LYS A 34 2.61 7.38 -11.16
CA LYS A 34 3.54 7.20 -10.05
C LYS A 34 3.11 7.95 -8.79
N GLU A 35 2.70 9.21 -8.93
CA GLU A 35 2.29 10.03 -7.79
C GLU A 35 1.01 9.49 -7.15
N VAL A 36 0.07 9.00 -7.96
CA VAL A 36 -1.16 8.40 -7.45
C VAL A 36 -0.84 7.14 -6.65
N THR A 37 -0.01 6.26 -7.21
CA THR A 37 0.41 5.02 -6.55
C THR A 37 1.12 5.33 -5.23
N PHE A 38 2.06 6.28 -5.26
CA PHE A 38 2.84 6.65 -4.08
C PHE A 38 1.93 7.14 -2.95
N ARG A 39 1.03 8.08 -3.26
CA ARG A 39 0.13 8.64 -2.24
C ARG A 39 -0.88 7.62 -1.75
N ALA A 40 -1.43 6.81 -2.64
CA ALA A 40 -2.39 5.78 -2.26
C ALA A 40 -1.74 4.73 -1.36
N PHE A 41 -0.51 4.33 -1.66
CA PHE A 41 0.21 3.36 -0.83
C PHE A 41 0.54 3.94 0.54
N SER A 42 0.99 5.18 0.57
CA SER A 42 1.26 5.90 1.83
C SER A 42 0.00 5.97 2.69
N GLU A 43 -1.14 6.27 2.09
CA GLU A 43 -2.41 6.33 2.78
C GLU A 43 -2.85 4.96 3.31
N SER A 44 -2.59 3.91 2.54
CA SER A 44 -2.89 2.53 2.96
C SER A 44 -2.10 2.16 4.22
N LEU A 45 -0.83 2.51 4.28
CA LEU A 45 0.02 2.26 5.45
C LEU A 45 -0.48 3.03 6.66
N LYS A 46 -0.92 4.26 6.46
CA LYS A 46 -1.46 5.09 7.53
C LYS A 46 -2.74 4.47 8.10
N LEU A 47 -3.62 3.99 7.23
CA LEU A 47 -4.87 3.37 7.66
C LEU A 47 -4.65 2.13 8.51
N ILE A 48 -3.77 1.24 8.07
CA ILE A 48 -3.52 -0.03 8.78
C ILE A 48 -2.63 0.18 9.99
N GLY A 49 -1.60 0.99 9.88
CA GLY A 49 -0.66 1.26 10.96
C GLY A 49 -1.19 2.19 12.04
N GLU A 50 -2.31 2.85 11.78
CA GLU A 50 -2.93 3.79 12.72
C GLU A 50 -1.99 4.92 13.15
N LYS A 51 -1.20 5.42 12.20
CA LYS A 51 -0.29 6.54 12.45
C LYS A 51 -0.97 7.86 12.14
N TYR A 52 -0.56 8.90 12.84
CA TYR A 52 -1.10 10.25 12.61
C TYR A 52 -0.49 10.92 11.38
N TYR A 53 0.63 10.42 10.92
CA TYR A 53 1.37 11.02 9.80
C TYR A 53 1.50 10.01 8.67
N SER A 54 1.62 10.52 7.45
CA SER A 54 1.80 9.67 6.29
C SER A 54 3.24 9.19 6.19
N VAL A 55 3.43 7.92 5.84
CA VAL A 55 4.74 7.36 5.58
C VAL A 55 5.25 7.91 4.26
N ARG A 56 6.50 8.36 4.21
CA ARG A 56 7.11 8.97 3.03
C ARG A 56 8.55 8.53 2.88
N GLY A 57 9.16 8.95 1.78
CA GLY A 57 10.58 8.90 1.57
C GLY A 57 11.07 7.72 0.80
N LYS A 58 12.39 7.53 0.89
CA LYS A 58 13.09 6.56 0.04
C LYS A 58 12.70 5.12 0.32
N LYS A 59 12.37 4.79 1.58
CA LYS A 59 11.95 3.44 1.93
C LYS A 59 10.63 3.08 1.25
N LEU A 60 9.70 4.03 1.22
CA LEU A 60 8.42 3.81 0.55
C LEU A 60 8.61 3.63 -0.95
N GLU A 61 9.43 4.49 -1.56
CA GLU A 61 9.75 4.37 -2.98
C GLU A 61 10.40 3.03 -3.31
N LYS A 62 11.31 2.58 -2.43
CA LYS A 62 11.99 1.30 -2.63
C LYS A 62 11.00 0.14 -2.60
N ILE A 63 10.08 0.14 -1.64
CA ILE A 63 9.10 -0.92 -1.51
C ILE A 63 8.19 -0.97 -2.74
N ILE A 64 7.71 0.19 -3.20
CA ILE A 64 6.87 0.25 -4.40
C ILE A 64 7.63 -0.27 -5.61
N ARG A 65 8.90 0.10 -5.75
CA ARG A 65 9.73 -0.37 -6.84
C ARG A 65 9.93 -1.89 -6.80
N GLU A 66 10.11 -2.44 -5.60
CA GLU A 66 10.24 -3.89 -5.45
C GLU A 66 8.96 -4.62 -5.82
N VAL A 67 7.81 -4.05 -5.47
CA VAL A 67 6.52 -4.63 -5.88
C VAL A 67 6.40 -4.61 -7.40
N GLU A 68 6.72 -3.48 -8.02
CA GLU A 68 6.60 -3.32 -9.47
C GLU A 68 7.52 -4.24 -10.24
N ASN A 69 8.67 -4.59 -9.65
CA ASN A 69 9.66 -5.47 -10.27
C ASN A 69 9.53 -6.93 -9.81
N ASN A 70 8.45 -7.27 -9.14
CA ASN A 70 8.19 -8.63 -8.63
C ASN A 70 9.32 -9.16 -7.74
N ARG A 71 9.93 -8.29 -6.94
CA ARG A 71 11.03 -8.68 -6.04
C ARG A 71 10.65 -8.65 -4.57
N LEU A 72 9.47 -8.12 -4.26
CA LEU A 72 9.05 -8.03 -2.87
C LEU A 72 8.61 -9.41 -2.36
N ASN A 73 9.15 -9.83 -1.23
CA ASN A 73 8.61 -10.94 -0.45
C ASN A 73 7.89 -10.38 0.77
N ARG A 74 8.63 -9.69 1.61
CA ARG A 74 8.10 -9.14 2.85
C ARG A 74 8.92 -7.92 3.25
N ALA A 75 8.24 -6.89 3.77
CA ALA A 75 8.90 -5.69 4.26
C ALA A 75 8.09 -5.12 5.41
N THR A 76 8.71 -4.26 6.21
CA THR A 76 8.03 -3.53 7.27
C THR A 76 8.26 -2.05 7.08
N LEU A 77 7.21 -1.25 7.27
CA LEU A 77 7.29 0.20 7.15
C LEU A 77 6.06 0.82 7.79
N GLY A 78 6.26 1.88 8.54
CA GLY A 78 5.13 2.63 9.11
C GLY A 78 4.28 1.84 10.10
N GLY A 79 4.88 0.88 10.80
CA GLY A 79 4.14 0.03 11.71
C GLY A 79 3.32 -1.04 11.02
N CYS A 80 3.61 -1.32 9.75
CA CYS A 80 2.90 -2.31 8.96
C CYS A 80 3.84 -3.37 8.43
N ILE A 81 3.30 -4.57 8.24
CA ILE A 81 3.95 -5.65 7.52
C ILE A 81 3.36 -5.70 6.12
N ILE A 82 4.21 -5.68 5.12
CA ILE A 82 3.82 -5.67 3.71
C ILE A 82 4.32 -6.98 3.10
N GLU A 83 3.39 -7.81 2.62
CA GLU A 83 3.74 -9.12 2.08
C GLU A 83 3.12 -9.32 0.71
N LYS A 84 3.84 -10.00 -0.17
CA LYS A 84 3.28 -10.42 -1.45
C LYS A 84 2.70 -11.82 -1.29
N VAL A 85 1.42 -11.97 -1.67
CA VAL A 85 0.72 -13.25 -1.64
C VAL A 85 0.07 -13.42 -3.01
N ASN A 86 0.60 -14.34 -3.81
CA ASN A 86 0.19 -14.55 -5.21
C ASN A 86 0.38 -13.25 -6.00
N GLN A 87 -0.68 -12.69 -6.57
CA GLN A 87 -0.63 -11.46 -7.34
C GLN A 87 -1.05 -10.24 -6.53
N SER A 88 -1.26 -10.41 -5.23
CA SER A 88 -1.75 -9.35 -4.36
C SER A 88 -0.69 -8.96 -3.33
N ILE A 89 -0.85 -7.74 -2.80
CA ILE A 89 -0.05 -7.27 -1.67
C ILE A 89 -0.98 -7.19 -0.47
N ILE A 90 -0.54 -7.72 0.66
CA ILE A 90 -1.32 -7.67 1.89
C ILE A 90 -0.57 -6.81 2.90
N ILE A 91 -1.27 -5.81 3.43
CA ILE A 91 -0.74 -4.95 4.48
C ILE A 91 -1.44 -5.30 5.78
N SER A 92 -0.66 -5.59 6.83
CA SER A 92 -1.20 -5.85 8.16
C SER A 92 -0.41 -5.04 9.19
N LYS A 93 -1.04 -4.81 10.34
CA LYS A 93 -0.39 -4.06 11.40
C LYS A 93 0.67 -4.92 12.06
N GLU A 94 1.82 -4.34 12.33
CA GLU A 94 2.92 -4.99 13.04
C GLU A 94 2.50 -5.24 14.49
N PRO A 95 2.71 -6.47 15.03
CA PRO A 95 2.31 -6.76 16.42
C PRO A 95 3.11 -5.97 17.46
#